data_642a319abbf2d3e411cd9f4764d176bb
#
_entry.id   642a319abbf2d3e411cd9f4764d176bb
#
_cell.length_a   1.000
_cell.length_b   1.000
_cell.length_c   1.000
_cell.angle_alpha   90.00
_cell.angle_beta   90.00
_cell.angle_gamma   90.00
#
_symmetry.space_group_name_H-M   'P 1'
#
loop_
_entity.id
_entity.type
_entity.pdbx_description
1 polymer ?
#
loop_
_entity_poly.entity_id
_entity_poly.type
_entity_poly.pdbx_seq_one_letter_code
_entity_poly.pdbx_strand_id
1 'polypeptide(L)'
;AQPENNIQRIVLEMLAVSLSKNARARSIQLPAWNEALGLPRPWDQQWSLRMQQVLAFETDLLEYADIFDGSIVIEKKTADLRDAAWAEYEEILAMGGAFESVDTLKGRLVKSMAERTRRIESGEQIVVGVNSYTEFEESPLGGEGNIVKVDHDVERQMIEDVVAWRANRNEAAVQAAIAELRIAAQGNDNIMEPSIALAKAGGTTGEWSGALREVFGEFRAPTGVAAAVGKRPGELAEVAAYVRTIPGGPPKLLVAKPGLDG
;
A
#
# COMPACT_ATOMS: atom_id res chain seq x y z
N ALA A 1 -19.75 -6.67 -3.25
CA ALA A 1 -18.78 -7.21 -2.30
C ALA A 1 -19.30 -7.00 -0.87
N GLN A 2 -18.92 -7.89 0.04
CA GLN A 2 -19.31 -7.85 1.46
C GLN A 2 -18.05 -7.54 2.25
N PRO A 3 -17.68 -6.27 2.45
CA PRO A 3 -16.42 -5.88 3.09
C PRO A 3 -16.33 -6.31 4.56
N GLU A 4 -17.46 -6.52 5.24
CA GLU A 4 -17.53 -7.01 6.62
C GLU A 4 -16.89 -8.40 6.79
N ASN A 5 -16.84 -9.21 5.73
CA ASN A 5 -16.13 -10.48 5.75
C ASN A 5 -14.63 -10.32 6.05
N ASN A 6 -14.09 -9.11 5.88
CA ASN A 6 -12.70 -8.83 6.24
C ASN A 6 -12.44 -8.94 7.74
N ILE A 7 -13.46 -8.73 8.59
CA ILE A 7 -13.33 -8.94 10.04
C ILE A 7 -12.87 -10.38 10.32
N GLN A 8 -13.52 -11.35 9.69
CA GLN A 8 -13.20 -12.77 9.86
C GLN A 8 -11.83 -13.11 9.27
N ARG A 9 -11.49 -12.54 8.09
CA ARG A 9 -10.18 -12.75 7.45
C ARG A 9 -9.05 -12.24 8.34
N ILE A 10 -9.22 -11.04 8.91
CA ILE A 10 -8.25 -10.42 9.81
C ILE A 10 -8.03 -11.28 11.07
N VAL A 11 -9.10 -11.84 11.64
CA VAL A 11 -8.99 -12.77 12.80
C VAL A 11 -8.16 -14.00 12.45
N LEU A 12 -8.40 -14.61 11.27
CA LEU A 12 -7.65 -15.79 10.83
C LEU A 12 -6.17 -15.47 10.59
N GLU A 13 -5.88 -14.31 9.99
CA GLU A 13 -4.51 -13.83 9.78
C GLU A 13 -3.80 -13.57 11.12
N MET A 14 -4.47 -12.91 12.06
CA MET A 14 -3.97 -12.67 13.41
C MET A 14 -3.65 -13.98 14.14
N LEU A 15 -4.53 -14.97 14.07
CA LEU A 15 -4.32 -16.28 14.68
C LEU A 15 -3.08 -16.96 14.12
N ALA A 16 -2.92 -16.98 12.80
CA ALA A 16 -1.76 -17.59 12.16
C ALA A 16 -0.44 -16.99 12.66
N VAL A 17 -0.35 -15.66 12.74
CA VAL A 17 0.85 -14.96 13.22
C VAL A 17 1.07 -15.15 14.71
N SER A 18 0.00 -15.04 15.53
CA SER A 18 0.10 -15.10 16.99
C SER A 18 0.49 -16.49 17.50
N LEU A 19 0.07 -17.55 16.80
CA LEU A 19 0.34 -18.94 17.16
C LEU A 19 1.69 -19.44 16.62
N SER A 20 2.24 -18.79 15.59
CA SER A 20 3.57 -19.09 15.05
C SER A 20 4.67 -18.38 15.86
N LYS A 21 4.85 -18.75 17.12
CA LYS A 21 5.76 -18.04 18.05
C LYS A 21 7.22 -18.14 17.65
N ASN A 22 7.64 -19.25 17.03
CA ASN A 22 9.00 -19.45 16.55
C ASN A 22 9.35 -18.52 15.38
N ALA A 23 8.35 -17.98 14.65
CA ALA A 23 8.55 -16.95 13.62
C ALA A 23 8.96 -15.60 14.20
N ARG A 24 8.80 -15.39 15.51
CA ARG A 24 9.24 -14.19 16.25
C ARG A 24 8.70 -12.88 15.69
N ALA A 25 7.44 -12.86 15.23
CA ALA A 25 6.78 -11.61 14.92
C ALA A 25 6.73 -10.72 16.17
N ARG A 26 7.25 -9.48 16.06
CA ARG A 26 7.35 -8.56 17.21
C ARG A 26 6.13 -7.67 17.34
N SER A 27 5.42 -7.47 16.25
CA SER A 27 4.21 -6.67 16.21
C SER A 27 3.31 -7.16 15.11
N ILE A 28 2.01 -6.95 15.28
CA ILE A 28 0.99 -7.21 14.28
C ILE A 28 0.21 -5.91 14.10
N GLN A 29 0.12 -5.44 12.87
CA GLN A 29 -0.79 -4.38 12.50
C GLN A 29 -1.99 -5.00 11.79
N LEU A 30 -3.17 -4.88 12.40
CA LEU A 30 -4.41 -5.31 11.78
C LEU A 30 -5.07 -4.09 11.11
N PRO A 31 -5.39 -4.16 9.81
CA PRO A 31 -6.10 -3.09 9.13
C PRO A 31 -7.53 -2.98 9.68
N ALA A 32 -8.16 -1.82 9.52
CA ALA A 32 -9.60 -1.74 9.69
C ALA A 32 -10.30 -2.52 8.57
N TRP A 33 -11.43 -3.15 8.88
CA TRP A 33 -12.15 -4.03 7.95
C TRP A 33 -12.59 -3.31 6.65
N ASN A 34 -12.79 -1.99 6.73
CA ASN A 34 -13.25 -1.11 5.64
C ASN A 34 -12.14 -0.22 5.05
N GLU A 35 -10.87 -0.47 5.36
CA GLU A 35 -9.74 0.35 4.90
C GLU A 35 -9.70 0.54 3.38
N ALA A 36 -10.04 -0.51 2.62
CA ALA A 36 -10.09 -0.43 1.16
C ALA A 36 -11.19 0.48 0.60
N LEU A 37 -12.15 0.90 1.42
CA LEU A 37 -13.23 1.80 1.03
C LEU A 37 -12.89 3.28 1.25
N GLY A 38 -11.90 3.58 2.09
CA GLY A 38 -11.49 4.94 2.44
C GLY A 38 -10.97 5.04 3.87
N LEU A 39 -11.00 6.25 4.45
CA LEU A 39 -10.55 6.48 5.81
C LEU A 39 -11.48 5.83 6.83
N PRO A 40 -10.97 4.88 7.65
CA PRO A 40 -11.77 4.22 8.67
C PRO A 40 -12.18 5.20 9.77
N ARG A 41 -13.36 4.96 10.33
CA ARG A 41 -13.80 5.68 11.54
C ARG A 41 -13.01 5.17 12.76
N PRO A 42 -12.92 5.95 13.85
CA PRO A 42 -12.20 5.53 15.05
C PRO A 42 -12.66 4.17 15.61
N TRP A 43 -13.95 3.86 15.56
CA TRP A 43 -14.48 2.59 16.05
C TRP A 43 -14.18 1.41 15.10
N ASP A 44 -14.02 1.64 13.79
CA ASP A 44 -13.58 0.59 12.86
C ASP A 44 -12.15 0.15 13.20
N GLN A 45 -11.26 1.10 13.53
CA GLN A 45 -9.90 0.80 14.00
C GLN A 45 -9.91 0.17 15.40
N GLN A 46 -10.84 0.57 16.26
CA GLN A 46 -10.98 -0.03 17.59
C GLN A 46 -11.24 -1.53 17.51
N TRP A 47 -11.97 -2.01 16.52
CA TRP A 47 -12.20 -3.44 16.34
C TRP A 47 -10.89 -4.22 16.14
N SER A 48 -9.96 -3.71 15.36
CA SER A 48 -8.64 -4.31 15.18
C SER A 48 -7.88 -4.46 16.51
N LEU A 49 -7.99 -3.47 17.39
CA LEU A 49 -7.44 -3.55 18.75
C LEU A 49 -8.19 -4.55 19.61
N ARG A 50 -9.53 -4.61 19.54
CA ARG A 50 -10.35 -5.53 20.31
C ARG A 50 -10.11 -6.98 19.92
N MET A 51 -9.92 -7.29 18.65
CA MET A 51 -9.55 -8.64 18.19
C MET A 51 -8.30 -9.15 18.91
N GLN A 52 -7.26 -8.31 19.01
CA GLN A 52 -6.03 -8.66 19.73
C GLN A 52 -6.26 -8.83 21.22
N GLN A 53 -7.08 -7.97 21.84
CA GLN A 53 -7.39 -8.04 23.26
C GLN A 53 -8.25 -9.28 23.61
N VAL A 54 -9.24 -9.60 22.78
CA VAL A 54 -10.05 -10.83 22.93
C VAL A 54 -9.15 -12.06 22.88
N LEU A 55 -8.25 -12.12 21.88
CA LEU A 55 -7.28 -13.21 21.80
C LEU A 55 -6.42 -13.31 23.06
N ALA A 56 -5.93 -12.17 23.55
CA ALA A 56 -4.98 -12.13 24.67
C ALA A 56 -5.62 -12.43 26.04
N PHE A 57 -6.87 -12.00 26.25
CA PHE A 57 -7.48 -11.99 27.58
C PHE A 57 -8.67 -12.94 27.74
N GLU A 58 -9.28 -13.38 26.65
CA GLU A 58 -10.44 -14.26 26.68
C GLU A 58 -10.12 -15.68 26.18
N THR A 59 -8.86 -15.95 25.79
CA THR A 59 -8.37 -17.27 25.40
C THR A 59 -7.06 -17.58 26.09
N ASP A 60 -6.69 -18.87 26.13
CA ASP A 60 -5.42 -19.36 26.65
C ASP A 60 -4.35 -19.54 25.56
N LEU A 61 -4.63 -19.15 24.33
CA LEU A 61 -3.76 -19.40 23.17
C LEU A 61 -2.36 -18.77 23.28
N LEU A 62 -2.19 -17.73 24.10
CA LEU A 62 -0.89 -17.11 24.33
C LEU A 62 -0.05 -17.82 25.40
N GLU A 63 -0.62 -18.75 26.15
CA GLU A 63 0.08 -19.49 27.23
C GLU A 63 0.96 -20.62 26.69
N TYR A 64 0.63 -21.14 25.51
CA TYR A 64 1.35 -22.25 24.89
C TYR A 64 2.60 -21.78 24.15
N ALA A 65 3.56 -22.70 23.97
CA ALA A 65 4.64 -22.56 23.01
C ALA A 65 4.08 -22.53 21.57
N ASP A 66 4.95 -22.51 20.57
CA ASP A 66 4.52 -22.59 19.15
C ASP A 66 3.78 -23.91 18.92
N ILE A 67 2.50 -23.82 18.63
CA ILE A 67 1.65 -25.03 18.43
C ILE A 67 1.89 -25.68 17.06
N PHE A 68 2.60 -25.01 16.16
CA PHE A 68 2.96 -25.53 14.84
C PHE A 68 4.32 -26.24 14.83
N ASP A 69 5.09 -26.11 15.92
CA ASP A 69 6.41 -26.73 16.05
C ASP A 69 6.31 -28.26 15.95
N GLY A 70 7.14 -28.84 15.09
CA GLY A 70 7.14 -30.30 14.82
C GLY A 70 5.96 -30.80 13.97
N SER A 71 5.08 -29.93 13.48
CA SER A 71 4.04 -30.32 12.52
C SER A 71 4.68 -30.66 11.16
N ILE A 72 4.61 -31.93 10.76
CA ILE A 72 5.17 -32.39 9.48
C ILE A 72 4.62 -31.58 8.29
N VAL A 73 3.36 -31.19 8.31
CA VAL A 73 2.71 -30.42 7.25
C VAL A 73 3.25 -28.99 7.20
N ILE A 74 3.34 -28.34 8.37
CA ILE A 74 3.81 -26.93 8.45
C ILE A 74 5.30 -26.86 8.14
N GLU A 75 6.11 -27.76 8.69
CA GLU A 75 7.56 -27.82 8.43
C GLU A 75 7.85 -28.01 6.94
N LYS A 76 7.13 -28.96 6.30
CA LYS A 76 7.28 -29.18 4.85
C LYS A 76 6.89 -27.93 4.06
N LYS A 77 5.76 -27.33 4.37
CA LYS A 77 5.29 -26.12 3.66
C LYS A 77 6.24 -24.95 3.86
N THR A 78 6.80 -24.80 5.04
CA THR A 78 7.80 -23.77 5.35
C THR A 78 9.07 -23.98 4.54
N ALA A 79 9.55 -25.24 4.45
CA ALA A 79 10.72 -25.58 3.63
C ALA A 79 10.46 -25.30 2.14
N ASP A 80 9.32 -25.74 1.60
CA ASP A 80 8.96 -25.52 0.19
C ASP A 80 8.87 -24.02 -0.14
N LEU A 81 8.29 -23.20 0.75
CA LEU A 81 8.23 -21.73 0.57
C LEU A 81 9.60 -21.06 0.67
N ARG A 82 10.43 -21.50 1.62
CA ARG A 82 11.80 -20.98 1.75
C ARG A 82 12.61 -21.27 0.50
N ASP A 83 12.55 -22.49 0.00
CA ASP A 83 13.34 -22.91 -1.17
C ASP A 83 12.86 -22.17 -2.44
N ALA A 84 11.55 -21.96 -2.60
CA ALA A 84 11.00 -21.15 -3.68
C ALA A 84 11.43 -19.67 -3.58
N ALA A 85 11.37 -19.09 -2.39
CA ALA A 85 11.82 -17.72 -2.15
C ALA A 85 13.32 -17.54 -2.39
N TRP A 86 14.10 -18.54 -2.02
CA TRP A 86 15.56 -18.53 -2.26
C TRP A 86 15.89 -18.58 -3.75
N ALA A 87 15.20 -19.42 -4.51
CA ALA A 87 15.36 -19.48 -5.97
C ALA A 87 15.02 -18.15 -6.64
N GLU A 88 13.91 -17.49 -6.23
CA GLU A 88 13.54 -16.15 -6.71
C GLU A 88 14.62 -15.10 -6.37
N TYR A 89 15.15 -15.15 -5.14
CA TYR A 89 16.23 -14.27 -4.70
C TYR A 89 17.51 -14.43 -5.54
N GLU A 90 17.93 -15.66 -5.80
CA GLU A 90 19.12 -15.94 -6.63
C GLU A 90 18.93 -15.45 -8.07
N GLU A 91 17.71 -15.60 -8.63
CA GLU A 91 17.39 -15.09 -9.95
C GLU A 91 17.47 -13.55 -10.00
N ILE A 92 16.97 -12.86 -8.98
CA ILE A 92 17.07 -11.40 -8.88
C ILE A 92 18.53 -10.95 -8.78
N LEU A 93 19.34 -11.66 -7.99
CA LEU A 93 20.79 -11.37 -7.92
C LEU A 93 21.47 -11.56 -9.27
N ALA A 94 21.15 -12.62 -9.99
CA ALA A 94 21.72 -12.92 -11.31
C ALA A 94 21.35 -11.86 -12.36
N MET A 95 20.20 -11.16 -12.19
CA MET A 95 19.79 -10.03 -13.02
C MET A 95 20.48 -8.69 -12.66
N GLY A 96 21.40 -8.67 -11.69
CA GLY A 96 22.08 -7.46 -11.22
C GLY A 96 21.49 -6.85 -9.95
N GLY A 97 20.59 -7.54 -9.29
CA GLY A 97 19.93 -7.11 -8.05
C GLY A 97 18.60 -6.39 -8.28
N ALA A 98 17.99 -5.92 -7.20
CA ALA A 98 16.63 -5.41 -7.21
C ALA A 98 16.43 -4.20 -8.12
N PHE A 99 17.37 -3.26 -8.18
CA PHE A 99 17.26 -2.06 -9.01
C PHE A 99 17.24 -2.40 -10.51
N GLU A 100 18.13 -3.25 -10.96
CA GLU A 100 18.21 -3.66 -12.36
C GLU A 100 17.02 -4.53 -12.78
N SER A 101 16.36 -5.17 -11.80
CA SER A 101 15.25 -6.09 -12.03
C SER A 101 13.87 -5.41 -11.95
N VAL A 102 13.76 -4.12 -11.63
CA VAL A 102 12.48 -3.43 -11.38
C VAL A 102 11.45 -3.67 -12.49
N ASP A 103 11.82 -3.51 -13.75
CA ASP A 103 10.89 -3.68 -14.88
C ASP A 103 10.44 -5.14 -15.03
N THR A 104 11.35 -6.08 -14.82
CA THR A 104 11.04 -7.51 -14.83
C THR A 104 10.08 -7.88 -13.69
N LEU A 105 10.34 -7.41 -12.48
CA LEU A 105 9.49 -7.64 -11.31
C LEU A 105 8.10 -7.03 -11.49
N LYS A 106 8.00 -5.81 -12.02
CA LYS A 106 6.72 -5.19 -12.38
C LYS A 106 5.94 -6.02 -13.40
N GLY A 107 6.62 -6.52 -14.43
CA GLY A 107 6.02 -7.42 -15.43
C GLY A 107 5.47 -8.70 -14.79
N ARG A 108 6.19 -9.31 -13.86
CA ARG A 108 5.75 -10.49 -13.10
C ARG A 108 4.51 -10.18 -12.25
N LEU A 109 4.49 -9.04 -11.56
CA LEU A 109 3.34 -8.62 -10.75
C LEU A 109 2.08 -8.42 -11.59
N VAL A 110 2.20 -7.75 -12.74
CA VAL A 110 1.06 -7.56 -13.66
C VAL A 110 0.54 -8.90 -14.19
N LYS A 111 1.43 -9.81 -14.56
CA LYS A 111 1.06 -11.16 -15.02
C LYS A 111 0.37 -11.96 -13.92
N SER A 112 0.90 -11.92 -12.70
CA SER A 112 0.31 -12.60 -11.54
C SER A 112 -1.07 -12.05 -11.22
N MET A 113 -1.25 -10.73 -11.25
CA MET A 113 -2.55 -10.09 -11.02
C MET A 113 -3.56 -10.47 -12.11
N ALA A 114 -3.17 -10.44 -13.38
CA ALA A 114 -4.04 -10.84 -14.48
C ALA A 114 -4.51 -12.30 -14.35
N GLU A 115 -3.59 -13.21 -13.99
CA GLU A 115 -3.92 -14.61 -13.77
C GLU A 115 -4.86 -14.80 -12.55
N ARG A 116 -4.61 -14.07 -11.45
CA ARG A 116 -5.51 -14.10 -10.31
C ARG A 116 -6.91 -13.60 -10.66
N THR A 117 -6.99 -12.49 -11.39
CA THR A 117 -8.27 -11.95 -11.87
C THR A 117 -9.02 -12.97 -12.73
N ARG A 118 -8.35 -13.59 -13.71
CA ARG A 118 -8.91 -14.64 -14.54
C ARG A 118 -9.49 -15.78 -13.70
N ARG A 119 -8.76 -16.26 -12.70
CA ARG A 119 -9.20 -17.36 -11.83
C ARG A 119 -10.42 -16.98 -10.99
N ILE A 120 -10.52 -15.74 -10.55
CA ILE A 120 -11.70 -15.23 -9.83
C ILE A 120 -12.88 -15.11 -10.77
N GLU A 121 -12.69 -14.53 -11.95
CA GLU A 121 -13.77 -14.36 -12.96
C GLU A 121 -14.30 -15.71 -13.48
N SER A 122 -13.43 -16.69 -13.67
CA SER A 122 -13.82 -18.04 -14.09
C SER A 122 -14.45 -18.90 -12.98
N GLY A 123 -14.41 -18.45 -11.71
CA GLY A 123 -14.86 -19.23 -10.58
C GLY A 123 -13.87 -20.31 -10.10
N GLU A 124 -12.69 -20.42 -10.71
CA GLU A 124 -11.63 -21.33 -10.28
C GLU A 124 -11.11 -20.95 -8.88
N GLN A 125 -11.07 -19.67 -8.57
CA GLN A 125 -10.76 -19.15 -7.24
C GLN A 125 -12.00 -18.48 -6.66
N ILE A 126 -12.52 -19.02 -5.56
CA ILE A 126 -13.64 -18.43 -4.83
C ILE A 126 -13.15 -17.33 -3.90
N VAL A 127 -13.79 -16.16 -3.98
CA VAL A 127 -13.68 -15.08 -3.00
C VAL A 127 -15.08 -14.81 -2.47
N VAL A 128 -15.32 -15.17 -1.22
CA VAL A 128 -16.64 -15.08 -0.56
C VAL A 128 -17.13 -13.63 -0.57
N GLY A 129 -18.38 -13.45 -1.00
CA GLY A 129 -19.01 -12.15 -1.14
C GLY A 129 -18.57 -11.36 -2.37
N VAL A 130 -17.74 -11.94 -3.26
CA VAL A 130 -17.29 -11.31 -4.51
C VAL A 130 -17.79 -12.08 -5.73
N ASN A 131 -17.37 -13.34 -5.89
CA ASN A 131 -17.79 -14.20 -7.01
C ASN A 131 -18.58 -15.43 -6.55
N SER A 132 -18.78 -15.60 -5.25
CA SER A 132 -19.60 -16.68 -4.65
C SER A 132 -20.18 -16.19 -3.33
N TYR A 133 -21.32 -16.75 -2.95
CA TYR A 133 -22.03 -16.36 -1.70
C TYR A 133 -22.32 -14.86 -1.67
N THR A 134 -22.85 -14.34 -2.78
CA THR A 134 -23.07 -12.90 -3.00
C THR A 134 -24.41 -12.41 -2.45
N GLU A 135 -25.31 -13.30 -2.06
CA GLU A 135 -26.57 -12.96 -1.39
C GLU A 135 -26.29 -12.46 0.02
N PHE A 136 -26.89 -11.34 0.41
CA PHE A 136 -26.71 -10.76 1.74
C PHE A 136 -27.87 -9.85 2.11
N GLU A 137 -28.14 -9.73 3.40
CA GLU A 137 -28.95 -8.66 3.96
C GLU A 137 -28.13 -7.37 4.02
N GLU A 138 -28.83 -6.24 3.93
CA GLU A 138 -28.16 -4.94 3.97
C GLU A 138 -27.47 -4.73 5.32
N SER A 139 -26.15 -4.55 5.29
CA SER A 139 -25.36 -4.45 6.51
C SER A 139 -25.57 -3.09 7.21
N PRO A 140 -25.84 -3.07 8.52
CA PRO A 140 -25.89 -1.84 9.28
C PRO A 140 -24.53 -1.12 9.37
N LEU A 141 -23.45 -1.81 9.02
CA LEU A 141 -22.09 -1.24 8.95
C LEU A 141 -21.83 -0.57 7.61
N GLY A 142 -22.63 -0.87 6.59
CA GLY A 142 -22.62 -0.23 5.27
C GLY A 142 -23.39 1.10 5.28
N GLY A 143 -23.47 1.73 4.12
CA GLY A 143 -24.24 2.94 3.92
C GLY A 143 -23.44 4.25 3.98
N GLU A 144 -24.15 5.37 3.85
CA GLU A 144 -23.53 6.69 3.90
C GLU A 144 -22.90 6.94 5.28
N GLY A 145 -21.65 7.43 5.29
CA GLY A 145 -20.91 7.70 6.53
C GLY A 145 -20.10 6.53 7.09
N ASN A 146 -19.97 5.43 6.35
CA ASN A 146 -19.12 4.29 6.73
C ASN A 146 -17.61 4.55 6.60
N ILE A 147 -17.22 5.70 6.04
CA ILE A 147 -15.85 6.20 5.97
C ILE A 147 -15.80 7.65 6.41
N VAL A 148 -14.64 8.07 6.92
CA VAL A 148 -14.41 9.48 7.25
C VAL A 148 -14.15 10.25 5.97
N LYS A 149 -14.88 11.31 5.76
CA LYS A 149 -14.59 12.32 4.73
C LYS A 149 -13.99 13.53 5.41
N VAL A 150 -12.86 14.00 4.90
CA VAL A 150 -12.25 15.24 5.40
C VAL A 150 -13.14 16.40 4.98
N ASP A 151 -13.53 17.22 5.94
CA ASP A 151 -14.31 18.43 5.67
C ASP A 151 -13.43 19.47 4.97
N HIS A 152 -13.97 20.10 3.93
CA HIS A 152 -13.29 21.18 3.22
C HIS A 152 -12.94 22.37 4.13
N ASP A 153 -13.70 22.58 5.21
CA ASP A 153 -13.38 23.60 6.19
C ASP A 153 -12.10 23.29 6.97
N VAL A 154 -11.83 22.03 7.24
CA VAL A 154 -10.58 21.60 7.87
C VAL A 154 -9.38 21.86 6.95
N GLU A 155 -9.53 21.55 5.66
CA GLU A 155 -8.48 21.83 4.67
C GLU A 155 -8.19 23.33 4.59
N ARG A 156 -9.23 24.15 4.49
CA ARG A 156 -9.11 25.61 4.46
C ARG A 156 -8.41 26.13 5.72
N GLN A 157 -8.80 25.68 6.89
CA GLN A 157 -8.21 26.08 8.16
C GLN A 157 -6.72 25.72 8.22
N MET A 158 -6.34 24.52 7.78
CA MET A 158 -4.94 24.10 7.73
C MET A 158 -4.08 24.97 6.79
N ILE A 159 -4.66 25.37 5.66
CA ILE A 159 -3.99 26.30 4.72
C ILE A 159 -3.79 27.67 5.37
N GLU A 160 -4.84 28.22 5.99
CA GLU A 160 -4.78 29.50 6.70
C GLU A 160 -3.75 29.47 7.81
N ASP A 161 -3.70 28.41 8.60
CA ASP A 161 -2.73 28.23 9.70
C ASP A 161 -1.28 28.21 9.18
N VAL A 162 -1.00 27.51 8.07
CA VAL A 162 0.34 27.51 7.47
C VAL A 162 0.70 28.88 6.90
N VAL A 163 -0.24 29.57 6.28
CA VAL A 163 -0.03 30.94 5.79
C VAL A 163 0.29 31.89 6.95
N ALA A 164 -0.49 31.83 8.04
CA ALA A 164 -0.27 32.63 9.25
C ALA A 164 1.06 32.29 9.92
N TRP A 165 1.42 31.00 10.00
CA TRP A 165 2.71 30.56 10.51
C TRP A 165 3.88 31.19 9.74
N ARG A 166 3.84 31.11 8.41
CA ARG A 166 4.90 31.70 7.55
C ARG A 166 4.99 33.22 7.67
N ALA A 167 3.87 33.90 7.84
CA ALA A 167 3.82 35.36 8.00
C ALA A 167 4.42 35.83 9.33
N ASN A 168 4.34 35.02 10.37
CA ASN A 168 4.74 35.40 11.73
C ASN A 168 6.11 34.87 12.19
N ARG A 169 6.77 34.04 11.38
CA ARG A 169 8.09 33.47 11.70
C ARG A 169 9.24 34.41 11.30
N ASN A 170 10.45 34.11 11.79
CA ASN A 170 11.65 34.80 11.34
C ASN A 170 12.12 34.23 9.99
N GLU A 171 11.70 34.86 8.91
CA GLU A 171 11.99 34.40 7.54
C GLU A 171 13.51 34.37 7.25
N ALA A 172 14.28 35.33 7.75
CA ALA A 172 15.73 35.35 7.56
C ALA A 172 16.42 34.14 8.20
N ALA A 173 15.96 33.73 9.39
CA ALA A 173 16.46 32.53 10.04
C ALA A 173 16.10 31.26 9.26
N VAL A 174 14.90 31.18 8.69
CA VAL A 174 14.47 30.06 7.85
C VAL A 174 15.32 29.96 6.60
N GLN A 175 15.53 31.07 5.89
CA GLN A 175 16.34 31.08 4.67
C GLN A 175 17.81 30.71 4.93
N ALA A 176 18.39 31.16 6.05
CA ALA A 176 19.72 30.76 6.46
C ALA A 176 19.79 29.25 6.73
N ALA A 177 18.82 28.68 7.45
CA ALA A 177 18.78 27.26 7.73
C ALA A 177 18.54 26.40 6.45
N ILE A 178 17.76 26.89 5.48
CA ILE A 178 17.62 26.24 4.16
C ILE A 178 18.95 26.23 3.41
N ALA A 179 19.70 27.32 3.45
CA ALA A 179 21.01 27.39 2.81
C ALA A 179 21.99 26.38 3.41
N GLU A 180 22.05 26.29 4.74
CA GLU A 180 22.87 25.27 5.43
C GLU A 180 22.45 23.84 5.09
N LEU A 181 21.15 23.57 5.01
CA LEU A 181 20.63 22.26 4.58
C LEU A 181 21.09 21.91 3.15
N ARG A 182 21.06 22.87 2.23
CA ARG A 182 21.53 22.66 0.85
C ARG A 182 23.03 22.36 0.80
N ILE A 183 23.83 23.07 1.58
CA ILE A 183 25.29 22.85 1.66
C ILE A 183 25.58 21.45 2.16
N ALA A 184 24.94 21.02 3.25
CA ALA A 184 25.09 19.68 3.80
C ALA A 184 24.66 18.60 2.78
N ALA A 185 23.54 18.82 2.08
CA ALA A 185 23.02 17.88 1.10
C ALA A 185 23.89 17.78 -0.17
N GLN A 186 24.60 18.83 -0.56
CA GLN A 186 25.56 18.83 -1.68
C GLN A 186 26.87 18.13 -1.35
N GLY A 187 27.20 18.03 -0.05
CA GLY A 187 28.38 17.35 0.47
C GLY A 187 28.09 15.92 0.88
N ASN A 188 28.92 15.44 1.82
CA ASN A 188 28.72 14.14 2.48
C ASN A 188 28.36 14.30 3.97
N ASP A 189 27.93 15.49 4.37
CA ASP A 189 27.59 15.79 5.74
C ASP A 189 26.22 15.21 6.12
N ASN A 190 26.03 15.00 7.41
CA ASN A 190 24.76 14.54 7.94
C ASN A 190 23.71 15.66 7.84
N ILE A 191 22.65 15.43 7.05
CA ILE A 191 21.56 16.40 6.86
C ILE A 191 20.63 16.55 8.07
N MET A 192 20.74 15.72 9.11
CA MET A 192 19.84 15.77 10.27
C MET A 192 20.00 17.04 11.08
N GLU A 193 21.23 17.47 11.36
CA GLU A 193 21.51 18.68 12.12
C GLU A 193 20.90 19.94 11.46
N PRO A 194 21.16 20.24 10.18
CA PRO A 194 20.53 21.37 9.50
C PRO A 194 19.02 21.20 9.32
N SER A 195 18.50 19.98 9.21
CA SER A 195 17.04 19.72 9.18
C SER A 195 16.38 20.12 10.51
N ILE A 196 17.00 19.76 11.64
CA ILE A 196 16.53 20.14 12.98
C ILE A 196 16.60 21.67 13.14
N ALA A 197 17.69 22.30 12.69
CA ALA A 197 17.83 23.75 12.75
C ALA A 197 16.74 24.46 11.92
N LEU A 198 16.44 23.95 10.72
CA LEU A 198 15.36 24.46 9.87
C LEU A 198 13.98 24.33 10.54
N ALA A 199 13.70 23.17 11.13
CA ALA A 199 12.46 22.96 11.86
C ALA A 199 12.31 23.92 13.05
N LYS A 200 13.37 24.13 13.83
CA LYS A 200 13.41 25.09 14.95
C LYS A 200 13.27 26.54 14.50
N ALA A 201 13.77 26.89 13.31
CA ALA A 201 13.60 28.21 12.73
C ALA A 201 12.17 28.46 12.21
N GLY A 202 11.33 27.45 12.15
CA GLY A 202 9.96 27.54 11.66
C GLY A 202 9.80 27.17 10.16
N GLY A 203 10.75 26.42 9.63
CA GLY A 203 10.62 25.87 8.26
C GLY A 203 9.47 24.87 8.14
N THR A 204 8.80 24.87 7.00
CA THR A 204 7.73 23.93 6.68
C THR A 204 8.30 22.67 6.03
N THR A 205 7.54 21.57 6.08
CA THR A 205 7.89 20.32 5.39
C THR A 205 8.10 20.54 3.88
N GLY A 206 7.28 21.40 3.26
CA GLY A 206 7.41 21.75 1.86
C GLY A 206 8.74 22.46 1.52
N GLU A 207 9.20 23.35 2.38
CA GLU A 207 10.47 24.04 2.22
C GLU A 207 11.66 23.10 2.42
N TRP A 208 11.60 22.26 3.43
CA TRP A 208 12.60 21.22 3.68
C TRP A 208 12.72 20.25 2.50
N SER A 209 11.60 19.66 2.08
CA SER A 209 11.61 18.72 0.95
C SER A 209 11.95 19.40 -0.38
N GLY A 210 11.56 20.66 -0.57
CA GLY A 210 11.93 21.46 -1.74
C GLY A 210 13.44 21.66 -1.84
N ALA A 211 14.09 22.06 -0.74
CA ALA A 211 15.54 22.20 -0.68
C ALA A 211 16.30 20.91 -1.02
N LEU A 212 15.81 19.77 -0.55
CA LEU A 212 16.43 18.48 -0.86
C LEU A 212 16.16 18.03 -2.30
N ARG A 213 14.97 18.31 -2.87
CA ARG A 213 14.68 18.02 -4.28
C ARG A 213 15.55 18.84 -5.24
N GLU A 214 15.88 20.06 -4.89
CA GLU A 214 16.79 20.87 -5.69
C GLU A 214 18.19 20.26 -5.79
N VAL A 215 18.64 19.54 -4.75
CA VAL A 215 19.96 18.90 -4.73
C VAL A 215 19.92 17.48 -5.32
N PHE A 216 18.96 16.66 -4.89
CA PHE A 216 18.89 15.23 -5.25
C PHE A 216 17.99 14.93 -6.44
N GLY A 217 17.21 15.91 -6.91
CA GLY A 217 16.16 15.69 -7.88
C GLY A 217 14.89 15.06 -7.25
N GLU A 218 13.90 14.85 -8.08
CA GLU A 218 12.64 14.23 -7.67
C GLU A 218 12.59 12.79 -8.19
N PHE A 219 12.47 11.84 -7.27
CA PHE A 219 12.22 10.46 -7.67
C PHE A 219 10.82 10.34 -8.25
N ARG A 220 10.75 9.91 -9.50
CA ARG A 220 9.50 9.49 -10.15
C ARG A 220 9.56 8.00 -10.39
N ALA A 221 8.66 7.28 -9.75
CA ALA A 221 8.53 5.85 -10.00
C ALA A 221 8.28 5.62 -11.50
N PRO A 222 8.99 4.68 -12.14
CA PRO A 222 8.74 4.34 -13.53
C PRO A 222 7.26 3.89 -13.68
N THR A 223 6.49 4.57 -14.51
CA THR A 223 5.05 4.35 -14.67
C THR A 223 4.70 3.34 -15.77
N GLY A 224 5.68 2.85 -16.52
CA GLY A 224 5.48 1.88 -17.58
C GLY A 224 5.75 0.44 -17.16
N VAL A 225 4.99 -0.50 -17.70
CA VAL A 225 5.34 -1.92 -17.72
C VAL A 225 5.74 -2.26 -19.16
N ALA A 226 7.02 -2.38 -19.42
CA ALA A 226 7.55 -2.52 -20.77
C ALA A 226 7.15 -3.82 -21.50
N ALA A 227 6.59 -4.81 -20.80
CA ALA A 227 6.44 -6.16 -21.36
C ALA A 227 5.15 -6.92 -20.99
N ALA A 228 4.11 -6.29 -20.48
CA ALA A 228 2.88 -7.01 -20.11
C ALA A 228 1.81 -6.95 -21.19
N VAL A 229 2.18 -7.17 -22.44
CA VAL A 229 1.18 -7.38 -23.49
C VAL A 229 0.95 -8.87 -23.63
N GLY A 230 0.04 -9.40 -22.82
CA GLY A 230 -0.56 -10.70 -23.12
C GLY A 230 -1.19 -10.68 -24.52
N LYS A 231 -1.26 -11.82 -25.18
CA LYS A 231 -2.01 -11.94 -26.44
C LYS A 231 -3.43 -11.44 -26.18
N ARG A 232 -3.86 -10.44 -26.95
CA ARG A 232 -5.24 -9.95 -26.88
C ARG A 232 -6.18 -11.10 -27.18
N PRO A 233 -7.22 -11.34 -26.37
CA PRO A 233 -8.27 -12.27 -26.74
C PRO A 233 -8.80 -11.95 -28.14
N GLY A 234 -9.21 -12.98 -28.91
CA GLY A 234 -9.67 -12.82 -30.30
C GLY A 234 -10.72 -11.72 -30.48
N GLU A 235 -11.67 -11.64 -29.54
CA GLU A 235 -12.73 -10.63 -29.52
C GLU A 235 -12.16 -9.19 -29.40
N LEU A 236 -11.13 -8.97 -28.58
CA LEU A 236 -10.46 -7.66 -28.48
C LEU A 236 -9.66 -7.30 -29.74
N ALA A 237 -9.17 -8.30 -30.47
CA ALA A 237 -8.51 -8.06 -31.74
C ALA A 237 -9.52 -7.62 -32.83
N GLU A 238 -10.72 -8.21 -32.86
CA GLU A 238 -11.80 -7.81 -33.73
C GLU A 238 -12.32 -6.40 -33.45
N VAL A 239 -12.55 -6.06 -32.17
CA VAL A 239 -12.93 -4.72 -31.73
C VAL A 239 -11.84 -3.70 -32.10
N ALA A 240 -10.59 -4.03 -31.88
CA ALA A 240 -9.47 -3.17 -32.24
C ALA A 240 -9.36 -2.95 -33.77
N ALA A 241 -9.66 -3.97 -34.55
CA ALA A 241 -9.75 -3.85 -36.01
C ALA A 241 -10.90 -2.93 -36.43
N TYR A 242 -12.09 -3.12 -35.87
CA TYR A 242 -13.25 -2.27 -36.10
C TYR A 242 -12.99 -0.81 -35.74
N VAL A 243 -12.44 -0.54 -34.58
CA VAL A 243 -12.12 0.83 -34.11
C VAL A 243 -11.19 1.56 -35.07
N ARG A 244 -10.27 0.86 -35.74
CA ARG A 244 -9.39 1.46 -36.77
C ARG A 244 -10.12 1.88 -38.04
N THR A 245 -11.32 1.34 -38.29
CA THR A 245 -12.13 1.69 -39.46
C THR A 245 -13.06 2.86 -39.24
N ILE A 246 -13.15 3.40 -38.04
CA ILE A 246 -14.03 4.54 -37.70
C ILE A 246 -13.56 5.79 -38.43
N PRO A 247 -14.45 6.44 -39.22
CA PRO A 247 -14.11 7.71 -39.88
C PRO A 247 -13.72 8.78 -38.85
N GLY A 248 -12.59 9.44 -39.07
CA GLY A 248 -12.05 10.42 -38.11
C GLY A 248 -11.01 9.86 -37.13
N GLY A 249 -10.71 8.58 -37.23
CA GLY A 249 -9.74 7.87 -36.41
C GLY A 249 -10.32 7.29 -35.10
N PRO A 250 -9.51 6.56 -34.33
CA PRO A 250 -9.95 5.95 -33.11
C PRO A 250 -10.36 7.00 -32.05
N PRO A 251 -11.46 6.75 -31.31
CA PRO A 251 -11.87 7.66 -30.24
C PRO A 251 -10.77 7.77 -29.19
N LYS A 252 -10.53 9.00 -28.73
CA LYS A 252 -9.60 9.26 -27.62
C LYS A 252 -10.35 9.11 -26.31
N LEU A 253 -9.93 8.14 -25.49
CA LEU A 253 -10.44 7.96 -24.13
C LEU A 253 -9.37 8.40 -23.15
N LEU A 254 -9.72 9.35 -22.27
CA LEU A 254 -8.88 9.69 -21.13
C LEU A 254 -9.27 8.81 -19.94
N VAL A 255 -8.40 7.90 -19.57
CA VAL A 255 -8.53 7.18 -18.30
C VAL A 255 -7.70 7.94 -17.28
N ALA A 256 -8.37 8.65 -16.37
CA ALA A 256 -7.71 9.38 -15.30
C ALA A 256 -7.96 8.66 -13.96
N LYS A 257 -6.89 8.49 -13.19
CA LYS A 257 -6.93 8.00 -11.84
C LYS A 257 -6.34 9.08 -10.93
N PRO A 258 -7.15 9.73 -10.10
CA PRO A 258 -6.64 10.67 -9.11
C PRO A 258 -6.01 9.88 -7.95
N GLY A 259 -4.72 10.11 -7.70
CA GLY A 259 -3.97 9.51 -6.60
C GLY A 259 -3.03 8.37 -7.01
N LEU A 260 -2.13 8.03 -6.09
CA LEU A 260 -1.12 6.99 -6.27
C LEU A 260 -1.63 5.59 -5.91
N ASP A 261 -2.73 5.51 -5.17
CA ASP A 261 -3.31 4.29 -4.60
C ASP A 261 -4.45 3.79 -5.48
N GLY A 262 -4.13 3.10 -6.51
CA GLY A 262 -5.13 2.57 -7.37
C GLY A 262 -4.92 1.15 -7.72
#